data_ef20c114388c51358d475bc36b0c89a2
#
_entry.id   ef20c114388c51358d475bc36b0c89a2
#
_cell.length_a   1.000
_cell.length_b   1.000
_cell.length_c   1.000
_cell.angle_alpha   90.00
_cell.angle_beta   90.00
_cell.angle_gamma   90.00
#
_symmetry.space_group_name_H-M   'P 1'
#
loop_
_entity.id
_entity.type
_entity.pdbx_description
1 polymer ?
#
loop_
_entity_poly.entity_id
_entity_poly.type
_entity_poly.pdbx_seq_one_letter_code
_entity_poly.pdbx_strand_id
1 'polypeptide(L)'
;MSNYRSSCIRLINVTFYAHHGVHREEHFIGAKYEVDAELRCNFTRAAAEDDISQTIDYGIVYEKIRNVLTQKKYYLIEAVAYTIAEELLGDLSMLDSATIKVRKRNPPIGGVCDYAEAEYCAARKPVLP
;
A
#
# COMPACT_ATOMS: atom_id res chain seq x y z
N MET A 1 14.91 -14.58 -29.12
CA MET A 1 14.74 -14.80 -27.68
C MET A 1 14.29 -13.51 -27.00
N SER A 2 13.17 -13.53 -26.35
CA SER A 2 12.70 -12.34 -25.64
C SER A 2 13.34 -12.25 -24.27
N ASN A 3 13.75 -11.05 -23.89
CA ASN A 3 14.28 -10.79 -22.56
C ASN A 3 13.12 -10.34 -21.66
N TYR A 4 12.98 -11.02 -20.54
CA TYR A 4 12.04 -10.58 -19.50
C TYR A 4 12.66 -9.46 -18.70
N ARG A 5 11.88 -8.41 -18.50
CA ARG A 5 12.26 -7.33 -17.60
C ARG A 5 11.13 -7.10 -16.62
N SER A 6 11.47 -7.14 -15.37
CA SER A 6 10.52 -6.88 -14.27
C SER A 6 11.09 -5.78 -13.41
N SER A 7 10.24 -4.85 -13.04
CA SER A 7 10.66 -3.73 -12.21
C SER A 7 9.61 -3.39 -11.17
N CYS A 8 10.05 -2.76 -10.10
CA CYS A 8 9.21 -2.52 -8.95
C CYS A 8 9.69 -1.26 -8.23
N ILE A 9 8.73 -0.45 -7.81
CA ILE A 9 8.97 0.69 -6.94
C ILE A 9 8.32 0.36 -5.60
N ARG A 10 9.02 0.66 -4.49
CA ARG A 10 8.50 0.42 -3.15
C ARG A 10 8.51 1.68 -2.31
N LEU A 11 7.44 1.88 -1.57
CA LEU A 11 7.42 2.78 -0.43
C LEU A 11 7.36 1.91 0.83
N ILE A 12 8.30 2.13 1.74
CA ILE A 12 8.45 1.29 2.92
C ILE A 12 8.25 2.12 4.18
N ASN A 13 7.44 1.62 5.10
CA ASN A 13 7.15 2.25 6.39
C ASN A 13 6.57 3.66 6.25
N VAL A 14 5.62 3.83 5.35
CA VAL A 14 4.83 5.06 5.32
C VAL A 14 3.99 5.08 6.59
N THR A 15 4.24 6.06 7.45
CA THR A 15 3.75 6.03 8.82
C THR A 15 2.70 7.11 9.06
N PHE A 16 1.58 6.70 9.66
CA PHE A 16 0.50 7.60 10.04
C PHE A 16 0.00 7.27 11.43
N TYR A 17 -0.48 8.29 12.12
CA TYR A 17 -1.26 8.11 13.33
C TYR A 17 -2.72 8.21 12.92
N ALA A 18 -3.51 7.16 13.16
CA ALA A 18 -4.88 7.08 12.69
C ALA A 18 -5.78 6.35 13.69
N HIS A 19 -7.09 6.38 13.44
CA HIS A 19 -8.10 5.91 14.39
C HIS A 19 -8.95 4.81 13.74
N HIS A 20 -8.28 3.67 13.46
CA HIS A 20 -8.94 2.50 12.87
C HIS A 20 -8.94 1.34 13.86
N GLY A 21 -9.83 0.37 13.66
CA GLY A 21 -9.83 -0.86 14.42
C GLY A 21 -11.21 -1.34 14.76
N VAL A 22 -11.29 -2.59 15.24
CA VAL A 22 -12.53 -3.27 15.61
C VAL A 22 -13.09 -2.71 16.91
N HIS A 23 -12.24 -2.39 17.88
CA HIS A 23 -12.66 -1.89 19.18
C HIS A 23 -12.98 -0.39 19.12
N ARG A 24 -14.06 -0.01 19.80
CA ARG A 24 -14.50 1.39 19.82
C ARG A 24 -13.42 2.35 20.31
N GLU A 25 -12.65 1.93 21.32
CA GLU A 25 -11.58 2.72 21.91
C GLU A 25 -10.51 3.10 20.89
N GLU A 26 -10.26 2.23 19.90
CA GLU A 26 -9.26 2.48 18.85
C GLU A 26 -9.63 3.68 17.98
N HIS A 27 -10.93 3.96 17.84
CA HIS A 27 -11.42 5.11 17.06
C HIS A 27 -11.23 6.44 17.78
N PHE A 28 -11.05 6.41 19.10
CA PHE A 28 -10.82 7.61 19.91
C PHE A 28 -9.35 7.85 20.21
N ILE A 29 -8.63 6.79 20.61
CA ILE A 29 -7.24 6.90 21.05
C ILE A 29 -6.29 6.96 19.86
N GLY A 30 -6.59 6.22 18.81
CA GLY A 30 -5.71 6.12 17.66
C GLY A 30 -4.54 5.19 17.89
N ALA A 31 -3.81 4.91 16.82
CA ALA A 31 -2.65 4.06 16.83
C ALA A 31 -1.72 4.42 15.68
N LYS A 32 -0.49 3.94 15.78
CA LYS A 32 0.52 4.09 14.73
C LYS A 32 0.32 2.99 13.69
N TYR A 33 0.12 3.40 12.46
CA TYR A 33 0.00 2.51 11.30
C TYR A 33 1.19 2.70 10.38
N GLU A 34 1.72 1.61 9.86
CA GLU A 34 2.80 1.62 8.89
C GLU A 34 2.33 0.90 7.64
N VAL A 35 2.59 1.48 6.49
CA VAL A 35 2.17 0.93 5.21
C VAL A 35 3.38 0.71 4.32
N ASP A 36 3.47 -0.49 3.73
CA ASP A 36 4.38 -0.76 2.64
C ASP A 36 3.58 -0.89 1.36
N ALA A 37 4.04 -0.28 0.30
CA ALA A 37 3.46 -0.40 -1.03
C ALA A 37 4.52 -0.93 -1.98
N GLU A 38 4.26 -2.09 -2.59
CA GLU A 38 5.08 -2.65 -3.65
C GLU A 38 4.34 -2.48 -4.96
N LEU A 39 4.92 -1.72 -5.87
CA LEU A 39 4.27 -1.28 -7.10
C LEU A 39 5.02 -1.87 -8.29
N ARG A 40 4.42 -2.86 -8.94
CA ARG A 40 5.02 -3.50 -10.10
C ARG A 40 4.57 -2.78 -11.36
N CYS A 41 5.54 -2.33 -12.11
CA CYS A 41 5.36 -1.68 -13.40
C CYS A 41 6.61 -1.90 -14.23
N ASN A 42 6.52 -1.74 -15.53
CA ASN A 42 7.69 -1.77 -16.38
C ASN A 42 8.22 -0.35 -16.54
N PHE A 43 9.26 0.01 -15.79
CA PHE A 43 9.86 1.34 -15.86
C PHE A 43 11.14 1.38 -16.72
N THR A 44 11.36 0.36 -17.55
CA THR A 44 12.57 0.30 -18.38
C THR A 44 12.79 1.57 -19.21
N ARG A 45 11.71 2.07 -19.83
CA ARG A 45 11.79 3.28 -20.65
C ARG A 45 12.09 4.52 -19.81
N ALA A 46 11.42 4.63 -18.66
CA ALA A 46 11.67 5.74 -17.74
C ALA A 46 13.14 5.76 -17.29
N ALA A 47 13.66 4.58 -16.96
CA ALA A 47 15.05 4.44 -16.51
C ALA A 47 16.04 4.76 -17.63
N ALA A 48 15.78 4.30 -18.85
CA ALA A 48 16.66 4.53 -19.99
C ALA A 48 16.69 6.00 -20.40
N GLU A 49 15.57 6.70 -20.30
CA GLU A 49 15.41 8.09 -20.73
C GLU A 49 15.46 9.10 -19.56
N ASP A 50 15.51 8.60 -18.33
CA ASP A 50 15.46 9.42 -17.11
C ASP A 50 14.25 10.36 -17.12
N ASP A 51 13.05 9.80 -17.36
CA ASP A 51 11.82 10.56 -17.59
C ASP A 51 10.70 10.05 -16.68
N ILE A 52 10.28 10.88 -15.72
CA ILE A 52 9.23 10.54 -14.75
C ILE A 52 7.88 10.27 -15.41
N SER A 53 7.61 10.83 -16.58
CA SER A 53 6.33 10.62 -17.26
C SER A 53 6.13 9.18 -17.72
N GLN A 54 7.19 8.37 -17.72
CA GLN A 54 7.18 6.97 -18.17
C GLN A 54 7.18 5.97 -17.00
N THR A 55 6.89 6.42 -15.80
CA THR A 55 6.87 5.57 -14.61
C THR A 55 5.75 5.99 -13.63
N ILE A 56 5.73 5.34 -12.47
CA ILE A 56 4.83 5.68 -11.37
C ILE A 56 5.46 6.78 -10.53
N ASP A 57 4.74 7.88 -10.35
CA ASP A 57 5.13 8.94 -9.42
C ASP A 57 4.77 8.52 -8.00
N TYR A 58 5.75 8.13 -7.21
CA TYR A 58 5.50 7.64 -5.84
C TYR A 58 4.99 8.75 -4.90
N GLY A 59 5.16 10.03 -5.24
CA GLY A 59 4.54 11.12 -4.49
C GLY A 59 3.02 11.08 -4.58
N ILE A 60 2.49 10.74 -5.75
CA ILE A 60 1.05 10.52 -5.96
C ILE A 60 0.58 9.31 -5.17
N VAL A 61 1.37 8.23 -5.16
CA VAL A 61 1.08 7.03 -4.38
C VAL A 61 0.99 7.37 -2.90
N TYR A 62 1.96 8.12 -2.39
CA TYR A 62 1.96 8.57 -1.00
C TYR A 62 0.68 9.32 -0.64
N GLU A 63 0.25 10.27 -1.47
CA GLU A 63 -0.96 11.05 -1.22
C GLU A 63 -2.21 10.18 -1.20
N LYS A 64 -2.29 9.17 -2.07
CA LYS A 64 -3.42 8.23 -2.06
C LYS A 64 -3.45 7.40 -0.79
N ILE A 65 -2.30 6.90 -0.34
CA ILE A 65 -2.19 6.16 0.93
C ILE A 65 -2.62 7.05 2.08
N ARG A 66 -2.10 8.28 2.13
CA ARG A 66 -2.45 9.26 3.16
C ARG A 66 -3.96 9.51 3.21
N ASN A 67 -4.57 9.72 2.06
CA ASN A 67 -6.01 9.99 1.98
C ASN A 67 -6.83 8.82 2.52
N VAL A 68 -6.49 7.59 2.16
CA VAL A 68 -7.19 6.41 2.68
C VAL A 68 -7.09 6.35 4.20
N LEU A 69 -5.89 6.57 4.75
CA LEU A 69 -5.66 6.42 6.19
C LEU A 69 -6.25 7.56 7.03
N THR A 70 -6.40 8.77 6.45
CA THR A 70 -6.79 9.95 7.22
C THR A 70 -8.21 10.43 6.99
N GLN A 71 -8.86 10.06 5.88
CA GLN A 71 -10.18 10.62 5.54
C GLN A 71 -11.36 9.79 6.02
N LYS A 72 -11.15 8.53 6.35
CA LYS A 72 -12.22 7.63 6.78
C LYS A 72 -11.73 6.70 7.87
N LYS A 73 -12.61 6.35 8.81
CA LYS A 73 -12.31 5.33 9.83
C LYS A 73 -12.68 3.95 9.32
N TYR A 74 -11.79 3.00 9.51
CA TYR A 74 -11.99 1.61 9.11
C TYR A 74 -12.02 0.73 10.36
N TYR A 75 -12.75 -0.38 10.30
CA TYR A 75 -12.77 -1.36 11.38
C TYR A 75 -11.67 -2.41 11.23
N LEU A 76 -11.22 -2.65 9.99
CA LEU A 76 -10.26 -3.71 9.68
C LEU A 76 -9.05 -3.14 8.96
N ILE A 77 -7.85 -3.56 9.35
CA ILE A 77 -6.64 -3.24 8.58
C ILE A 77 -6.68 -3.89 7.20
N GLU A 78 -7.38 -5.00 7.05
CA GLU A 78 -7.64 -5.66 5.76
C GLU A 78 -8.38 -4.72 4.81
N ALA A 79 -9.37 -3.99 5.33
CA ALA A 79 -10.13 -3.02 4.52
C ALA A 79 -9.25 -1.86 4.06
N VAL A 80 -8.32 -1.42 4.89
CA VAL A 80 -7.36 -0.37 4.54
C VAL A 80 -6.45 -0.86 3.40
N ALA A 81 -5.88 -2.05 3.54
CA ALA A 81 -4.99 -2.63 2.52
C ALA A 81 -5.72 -2.82 1.19
N TYR A 82 -6.92 -3.38 1.23
CA TYR A 82 -7.79 -3.57 0.06
C TYR A 82 -8.05 -2.24 -0.64
N THR A 83 -8.49 -1.23 0.12
CA THR A 83 -8.87 0.06 -0.44
C THR A 83 -7.69 0.74 -1.13
N ILE A 84 -6.52 0.74 -0.49
CA ILE A 84 -5.31 1.33 -1.08
C ILE A 84 -4.96 0.61 -2.38
N ALA A 85 -4.89 -0.72 -2.36
CA ALA A 85 -4.48 -1.50 -3.53
C ALA A 85 -5.43 -1.30 -4.70
N GLU A 86 -6.75 -1.34 -4.47
CA GLU A 86 -7.75 -1.17 -5.52
C GLU A 86 -7.73 0.24 -6.10
N GLU A 87 -7.61 1.26 -5.25
CA GLU A 87 -7.53 2.64 -5.73
C GLU A 87 -6.27 2.90 -6.56
N LEU A 88 -5.13 2.40 -6.12
CA LEU A 88 -3.88 2.55 -6.87
C LEU A 88 -4.00 1.87 -8.23
N LEU A 89 -4.49 0.64 -8.27
CA LEU A 89 -4.63 -0.09 -9.53
C LEU A 89 -5.62 0.60 -10.46
N GLY A 90 -6.72 1.12 -9.93
CA GLY A 90 -7.74 1.81 -10.73
C GLY A 90 -7.27 3.15 -11.28
N ASP A 91 -6.47 3.89 -10.53
CA ASP A 91 -6.08 5.26 -10.88
C ASP A 91 -4.76 5.34 -11.67
N LEU A 92 -3.89 4.36 -11.54
CA LEU A 92 -2.56 4.36 -12.17
C LEU A 92 -2.50 3.33 -13.28
N SER A 93 -2.72 3.78 -14.51
CA SER A 93 -2.81 2.88 -15.68
C SER A 93 -1.53 2.12 -15.97
N MET A 94 -0.37 2.66 -15.57
CA MET A 94 0.93 2.02 -15.77
C MET A 94 1.22 0.92 -14.75
N LEU A 95 0.41 0.82 -13.70
CA LEU A 95 0.61 -0.13 -12.63
C LEU A 95 0.07 -1.51 -13.04
N ASP A 96 0.92 -2.54 -12.97
CA ASP A 96 0.52 -3.92 -13.26
C ASP A 96 -0.07 -4.58 -12.02
N SER A 97 0.53 -4.33 -10.87
CA SER A 97 0.02 -4.83 -9.59
C SER A 97 0.49 -3.94 -8.43
N ALA A 98 -0.33 -3.91 -7.40
CA ALA A 98 0.01 -3.24 -6.14
C ALA A 98 -0.16 -4.25 -5.00
N THR A 99 0.90 -4.46 -4.24
CA THR A 99 0.88 -5.26 -3.01
C THR A 99 1.01 -4.31 -1.84
N ILE A 100 0.01 -4.29 -0.99
CA ILE A 100 -0.07 -3.36 0.13
C ILE A 100 -0.03 -4.15 1.43
N LYS A 101 0.88 -3.76 2.32
CA LYS A 101 0.94 -4.28 3.69
C LYS A 101 0.57 -3.15 4.63
N VAL A 102 -0.38 -3.41 5.51
CA VAL A 102 -0.79 -2.46 6.54
C VAL A 102 -0.50 -3.08 7.89
N ARG A 103 0.35 -2.43 8.68
CA ARG A 103 0.72 -2.87 10.01
C ARG A 103 0.14 -1.93 11.06
N LYS A 104 -0.38 -2.53 12.11
CA LYS A 104 -0.83 -1.82 13.29
C LYS A 104 0.08 -2.22 14.45
N ARG A 105 0.81 -1.26 14.98
CA ARG A 105 1.71 -1.49 16.12
C ARG A 105 0.91 -1.72 17.40
N ASN A 106 1.45 -2.55 18.28
CA ASN A 106 0.88 -2.84 19.59
C ASN A 106 -0.60 -3.19 19.52
N PRO A 107 -0.97 -4.24 18.77
CA PRO A 107 -2.37 -4.59 18.61
C PRO A 107 -2.99 -4.99 19.97
N PRO A 108 -4.28 -4.68 20.19
CA PRO A 108 -4.93 -4.91 21.50
C PRO A 108 -5.37 -6.37 21.66
N ILE A 109 -4.41 -7.27 21.80
CA ILE A 109 -4.67 -8.72 21.89
C ILE A 109 -4.40 -9.30 23.27
N GLY A 110 -4.07 -8.46 24.25
CA GLY A 110 -3.83 -8.91 25.61
C GLY A 110 -2.47 -9.60 25.82
N GLY A 111 -1.54 -9.47 24.90
CA GLY A 111 -0.22 -10.07 24.96
C GLY A 111 0.81 -9.23 24.24
N VAL A 112 2.07 -9.68 24.26
CA VAL A 112 3.17 -8.99 23.59
C VAL A 112 3.22 -9.38 22.12
N CYS A 113 3.09 -8.38 21.26
CA CYS A 113 3.15 -8.55 19.81
C CYS A 113 3.61 -7.23 19.19
N ASP A 114 4.61 -7.28 18.33
CA ASP A 114 5.14 -6.05 17.73
C ASP A 114 4.10 -5.37 16.85
N TYR A 115 3.45 -6.14 16.00
CA TYR A 115 2.40 -5.61 15.12
C TYR A 115 1.54 -6.74 14.56
N ALA A 116 0.33 -6.38 14.16
CA ALA A 116 -0.51 -7.19 13.29
C ALA A 116 -0.41 -6.63 11.88
N GLU A 117 -0.41 -7.48 10.87
CA GLU A 117 -0.25 -7.06 9.48
C GLU A 117 -1.26 -7.74 8.58
N ALA A 118 -1.85 -6.96 7.68
CA ALA A 118 -2.66 -7.47 6.58
C ALA A 118 -1.95 -7.15 5.27
N GLU A 119 -1.92 -8.10 4.36
CA GLU A 119 -1.34 -7.93 3.03
C GLU A 119 -2.41 -8.22 1.98
N TYR A 120 -2.51 -7.35 0.99
CA TYR A 120 -3.43 -7.51 -0.13
C TYR A 120 -2.74 -7.12 -1.42
N CYS A 121 -2.94 -7.94 -2.47
CA CYS A 121 -2.40 -7.67 -3.79
C CYS A 121 -3.54 -7.55 -4.80
N ALA A 122 -3.60 -6.43 -5.52
CA ALA A 122 -4.46 -6.25 -6.67
C ALA A 122 -3.61 -6.25 -7.94
N ALA A 123 -4.00 -7.03 -8.93
CA ALA A 123 -3.26 -7.16 -10.18
C ALA A 123 -4.22 -7.14 -11.36
N ARG A 124 -3.76 -6.58 -12.49
CA ARG A 124 -4.56 -6.55 -13.72
C ARG A 124 -4.65 -7.93 -14.38
N LYS A 125 -3.61 -8.74 -14.19
CA LYS A 125 -3.52 -10.09 -14.73
C LYS A 125 -3.09 -11.03 -13.60
N PRO A 126 -3.40 -12.32 -13.72
CA PRO A 126 -2.91 -13.28 -12.74
C PRO A 126 -1.40 -13.15 -12.56
N VAL A 127 -0.96 -13.12 -11.29
CA VAL A 127 0.47 -13.11 -10.96
C VAL A 127 0.94 -14.54 -11.12
N LEU A 128 1.90 -14.76 -12.03
CA LEU A 128 2.48 -16.07 -12.23
C LEU A 128 3.40 -16.43 -11.07
N PRO A 129 3.37 -17.71 -10.61
CA PRO A 129 4.25 -18.15 -9.53
C PRO A 129 5.73 -18.11 -9.90
#